data_0537ad5ca4833025beb84453b197c676
#
_entry.id   0537ad5ca4833025beb84453b197c676
#
_cell.length_a   1.000
_cell.length_b   1.000
_cell.length_c   1.000
_cell.angle_alpha   90.00
_cell.angle_beta   90.00
_cell.angle_gamma   90.00
#
_symmetry.space_group_name_H-M   'P 1'
#
loop_
_entity.id
_entity.type
_entity.pdbx_description
1 polymer ?
#
loop_
_entity_poly.entity_id
_entity_poly.type
_entity_poly.pdbx_seq_one_letter_code
_entity_poly.pdbx_strand_id
1 'polypeptide(L)'
;MWDNPEQAQAVSRERSRLEAQVSAVKEMEQGLEDGIMLADMADEEGDEATLEDAREQLKAIKERAARAELEALLSGEADGNDAYLEINSGAGGTESNDWAGMLMRMYSRWARAHGYEVTIEAEEQGEQAGIK
;
A
#
# COMPACT_ATOMS: atom_id res chain seq x y z
N MET A 1 29.79 -3.24 -17.16
CA MET A 1 28.67 -2.87 -16.30
C MET A 1 27.88 -1.66 -16.86
N TRP A 2 28.52 -0.71 -17.52
CA TRP A 2 27.87 0.49 -18.08
C TRP A 2 27.48 0.40 -19.56
N ASP A 3 27.76 -0.73 -20.21
CA ASP A 3 27.50 -0.93 -21.65
C ASP A 3 26.07 -1.41 -21.98
N ASN A 4 25.23 -1.67 -20.95
CA ASN A 4 23.83 -2.05 -21.14
C ASN A 4 22.92 -1.15 -20.26
N PRO A 5 22.32 -0.10 -20.84
CA PRO A 5 21.45 0.83 -20.11
C PRO A 5 20.22 0.16 -19.45
N GLU A 6 19.66 -0.86 -20.09
CA GLU A 6 18.50 -1.59 -19.56
C GLU A 6 18.86 -2.37 -18.28
N GLN A 7 20.01 -3.04 -18.31
CA GLN A 7 20.51 -3.76 -17.13
C GLN A 7 20.87 -2.80 -15.99
N ALA A 8 21.46 -1.66 -16.31
CA ALA A 8 21.76 -0.64 -15.30
C ALA A 8 20.49 -0.07 -14.66
N GLN A 9 19.43 0.15 -15.45
CA GLN A 9 18.12 0.58 -14.94
C GLN A 9 17.45 -0.49 -14.07
N ALA A 10 17.51 -1.77 -14.47
CA ALA A 10 16.96 -2.87 -13.69
C ALA A 10 17.65 -2.99 -12.33
N VAL A 11 18.98 -2.95 -12.29
CA VAL A 11 19.77 -2.97 -11.04
C VAL A 11 19.46 -1.74 -10.18
N SER A 12 19.32 -0.56 -10.77
CA SER A 12 18.98 0.67 -10.02
C SER A 12 17.60 0.60 -9.40
N ARG A 13 16.60 0.07 -10.13
CA ARG A 13 15.24 -0.13 -9.59
C ARG A 13 15.24 -1.13 -8.45
N GLU A 14 15.92 -2.26 -8.61
CA GLU A 14 16.00 -3.28 -7.55
C GLU A 14 16.71 -2.74 -6.31
N ARG A 15 17.81 -2.01 -6.49
CA ARG A 15 18.50 -1.34 -5.40
C ARG A 15 17.56 -0.38 -4.64
N SER A 16 16.86 0.49 -5.35
CA SER A 16 15.94 1.46 -4.73
C SER A 16 14.81 0.74 -3.97
N ARG A 17 14.28 -0.35 -4.52
CA ARG A 17 13.29 -1.18 -3.85
C ARG A 17 13.81 -1.78 -2.55
N LEU A 18 14.99 -2.39 -2.58
CA LEU A 18 15.61 -2.98 -1.40
C LEU A 18 15.97 -1.92 -0.35
N GLU A 19 16.51 -0.78 -0.77
CA GLU A 19 16.80 0.34 0.13
C GLU A 19 15.53 0.85 0.83
N ALA A 20 14.41 0.96 0.11
CA ALA A 20 13.13 1.36 0.70
C ALA A 20 12.61 0.33 1.72
N GLN A 21 12.71 -0.97 1.42
CA GLN A 21 12.32 -2.04 2.34
C GLN A 21 13.16 -2.02 3.63
N VAL A 22 14.48 -1.91 3.49
CA VAL A 22 15.39 -1.84 4.65
C VAL A 22 15.14 -0.59 5.48
N SER A 23 14.89 0.57 4.83
CA SER A 23 14.56 1.81 5.53
C SER A 23 13.27 1.68 6.32
N ALA A 24 12.23 1.10 5.71
CA ALA A 24 10.94 0.91 6.37
C ALA A 24 11.04 0.03 7.64
N VAL A 25 11.84 -1.05 7.59
CA VAL A 25 12.08 -1.88 8.78
C VAL A 25 12.82 -1.10 9.86
N LYS A 26 13.90 -0.40 9.51
CA LYS A 26 14.68 0.41 10.47
C LYS A 26 13.85 1.53 11.10
N GLU A 27 12.97 2.17 10.33
CA GLU A 27 12.04 3.18 10.87
C GLU A 27 11.06 2.58 11.87
N MET A 28 10.56 1.37 11.64
CA MET A 28 9.68 0.67 12.58
C MET A 28 10.45 0.25 13.84
N GLU A 29 11.67 -0.27 13.71
CA GLU A 29 12.53 -0.61 14.85
C GLU A 29 12.83 0.61 15.71
N GLN A 30 13.27 1.71 15.10
CA GLN A 30 13.56 2.96 15.81
C GLN A 30 12.31 3.52 16.49
N GLY A 31 11.18 3.56 15.77
CA GLY A 31 9.93 4.04 16.34
C GLY A 31 9.44 3.18 17.51
N LEU A 32 9.67 1.86 17.47
CA LEU A 32 9.37 0.97 18.60
C LEU A 32 10.23 1.31 19.82
N GLU A 33 11.54 1.48 19.64
CA GLU A 33 12.47 1.86 20.70
C GLU A 33 12.09 3.22 21.31
N ASP A 34 11.84 4.22 20.45
CA ASP A 34 11.45 5.56 20.89
C ASP A 34 10.10 5.55 21.63
N GLY A 35 9.13 4.77 21.14
CA GLY A 35 7.82 4.67 21.78
C GLY A 35 7.87 3.98 23.14
N ILE A 36 8.71 2.96 23.30
CA ILE A 36 8.93 2.28 24.60
C ILE A 36 9.62 3.26 25.57
N MET A 37 10.67 3.94 25.11
CA MET A 37 11.38 4.92 25.95
C MET A 37 10.46 6.04 26.42
N LEU A 38 9.63 6.56 25.52
CA LEU A 38 8.65 7.61 25.85
C LEU A 38 7.62 7.12 26.88
N ALA A 39 7.14 5.88 26.74
CA ALA A 39 6.21 5.27 27.68
C ALA A 39 6.83 5.10 29.07
N ASP A 40 8.08 4.61 29.14
CA ASP A 40 8.79 4.43 30.40
C ASP A 40 9.02 5.76 31.13
N MET A 41 9.45 6.80 30.40
CA MET A 41 9.63 8.15 30.96
C MET A 41 8.31 8.75 31.46
N ALA A 42 7.25 8.61 30.69
CA ALA A 42 5.93 9.12 31.07
C ALA A 42 5.36 8.42 32.31
N ASP A 43 5.59 7.11 32.45
CA ASP A 43 5.19 6.32 33.63
C ASP A 43 5.97 6.76 34.88
N GLU A 44 7.27 6.98 34.77
CA GLU A 44 8.12 7.47 35.87
C GLU A 44 7.71 8.86 36.36
N GLU A 45 7.31 9.75 35.44
CA GLU A 45 6.88 11.11 35.76
C GLU A 45 5.40 11.22 36.14
N GLY A 46 4.62 10.17 35.93
CA GLY A 46 3.16 10.15 36.14
C GLY A 46 2.40 11.01 35.13
N ASP A 47 2.97 11.20 33.93
CA ASP A 47 2.35 11.97 32.84
C ASP A 47 1.45 11.07 31.98
N GLU A 48 0.17 11.01 32.36
CA GLU A 48 -0.82 10.19 31.66
C GLU A 48 -1.04 10.64 30.19
N ALA A 49 -0.89 11.93 29.88
CA ALA A 49 -1.09 12.43 28.52
C ALA A 49 0.03 11.93 27.59
N THR A 50 1.28 12.07 28.02
CA THR A 50 2.43 11.54 27.26
C THR A 50 2.42 10.02 27.18
N LEU A 51 1.93 9.33 28.21
CA LEU A 51 1.77 7.88 28.19
C LEU A 51 0.74 7.44 27.13
N GLU A 52 -0.37 8.18 26.97
CA GLU A 52 -1.38 7.88 25.97
C GLU A 52 -0.84 8.15 24.54
N ASP A 53 -0.10 9.23 24.34
CA ASP A 53 0.58 9.52 23.07
C ASP A 53 1.56 8.39 22.68
N ALA A 54 2.34 7.89 23.65
CA ALA A 54 3.24 6.75 23.43
C ALA A 54 2.48 5.48 23.04
N ARG A 55 1.33 5.20 23.66
CA ARG A 55 0.47 4.07 23.30
C ARG A 55 -0.07 4.16 21.88
N GLU A 56 -0.52 5.35 21.46
CA GLU A 56 -0.99 5.56 20.08
C GLU A 56 0.13 5.37 19.07
N GLN A 57 1.34 5.86 19.35
CA GLN A 57 2.51 5.64 18.49
C GLN A 57 2.85 4.16 18.35
N LEU A 58 2.91 3.42 19.48
CA LEU A 58 3.17 1.98 19.47
C LEU A 58 2.09 1.19 18.73
N LYS A 59 0.82 1.61 18.85
CA LYS A 59 -0.29 1.02 18.12
C LYS A 59 -0.14 1.24 16.60
N ALA A 60 0.22 2.44 16.18
CA ALA A 60 0.47 2.74 14.76
C ALA A 60 1.63 1.91 14.18
N ILE A 61 2.71 1.72 14.95
CA ILE A 61 3.84 0.87 14.55
C ILE A 61 3.39 -0.59 14.42
N LYS A 62 2.60 -1.10 15.35
CA LYS A 62 2.03 -2.45 15.29
C LYS A 62 1.19 -2.66 14.01
N GLU A 63 0.38 -1.69 13.65
CA GLU A 63 -0.43 -1.74 12.42
C GLU A 63 0.45 -1.69 11.16
N ARG A 64 1.51 -0.87 11.15
CA ARG A 64 2.49 -0.84 10.06
C ARG A 64 3.23 -2.18 9.92
N ALA A 65 3.65 -2.77 11.02
CA ALA A 65 4.33 -4.07 11.03
C ALA A 65 3.43 -5.19 10.49
N ALA A 66 2.16 -5.22 10.89
CA ALA A 66 1.21 -6.20 10.38
C ALA A 66 0.97 -6.08 8.86
N ARG A 67 0.94 -4.85 8.34
CA ARG A 67 0.86 -4.64 6.88
C ARG A 67 2.13 -5.07 6.17
N ALA A 68 3.30 -4.73 6.72
CA ALA A 68 4.58 -5.13 6.14
C ALA A 68 4.76 -6.66 6.14
N GLU A 69 4.29 -7.35 7.17
CA GLU A 69 4.25 -8.81 7.23
C GLU A 69 3.36 -9.39 6.10
N LEU A 70 2.17 -8.85 5.91
CA LEU A 70 1.28 -9.27 4.84
C LEU A 70 1.89 -9.03 3.45
N GLU A 71 2.50 -7.87 3.23
CA GLU A 71 3.20 -7.54 1.98
C GLU A 71 4.38 -8.49 1.73
N ALA A 72 5.13 -8.85 2.78
CA ALA A 72 6.23 -9.80 2.68
C ALA A 72 5.74 -11.22 2.32
N LEU A 73 4.59 -11.65 2.84
CA LEU A 73 3.97 -12.93 2.51
C LEU A 73 3.43 -12.98 1.07
N LEU A 74 3.07 -11.84 0.50
CA LEU A 74 2.56 -11.70 -0.86
C LEU A 74 3.66 -11.26 -1.86
N SER A 75 4.93 -11.42 -1.52
CA SER A 75 6.08 -11.01 -2.34
C SER A 75 6.62 -12.14 -3.24
N GLY A 76 5.76 -12.75 -4.07
CA GLY A 76 6.17 -13.70 -5.11
C GLY A 76 6.93 -13.01 -6.25
N GLU A 77 7.57 -13.81 -7.10
CA GLU A 77 8.38 -13.31 -8.25
C GLU A 77 7.57 -12.43 -9.21
N ALA A 78 6.28 -12.71 -9.37
CA ALA A 78 5.35 -11.98 -10.24
C ALA A 78 4.69 -10.77 -9.57
N ASP A 79 4.70 -10.66 -8.23
CA ASP A 79 3.94 -9.64 -7.49
C ASP A 79 4.49 -8.22 -7.67
N GLY A 80 5.71 -8.08 -8.16
CA GLY A 80 6.31 -6.80 -8.52
C GLY A 80 6.01 -6.32 -9.94
N ASN A 81 5.26 -7.09 -10.73
CA ASN A 81 4.92 -6.76 -12.11
C ASN A 81 3.65 -5.90 -12.17
N ASP A 82 3.49 -5.22 -13.31
CA ASP A 82 2.24 -4.55 -13.65
C ASP A 82 1.11 -5.58 -13.79
N ALA A 83 -0.11 -5.17 -13.48
CA ALA A 83 -1.28 -6.04 -13.51
C ALA A 83 -2.42 -5.42 -14.32
N TYR A 84 -3.21 -6.26 -14.94
CA TYR A 84 -4.48 -5.88 -15.53
C TYR A 84 -5.61 -6.25 -14.58
N LEU A 85 -6.51 -5.29 -14.35
CA LEU A 85 -7.75 -5.51 -13.63
C LEU A 85 -8.92 -5.40 -14.60
N GLU A 86 -9.66 -6.46 -14.76
CA GLU A 86 -10.87 -6.51 -15.57
C GLU A 86 -12.11 -6.54 -14.68
N ILE A 87 -13.05 -5.67 -14.97
CA ILE A 87 -14.32 -5.56 -14.23
C ILE A 87 -15.45 -5.67 -15.23
N ASN A 88 -16.21 -6.74 -15.12
CA ASN A 88 -17.35 -7.01 -16.00
C ASN A 88 -18.65 -6.98 -15.22
N SER A 89 -19.69 -6.33 -15.76
CA SER A 89 -21.01 -6.39 -15.18
C SER A 89 -21.61 -7.79 -15.36
N GLY A 90 -22.34 -8.26 -14.35
CA GLY A 90 -23.11 -9.50 -14.44
C GLY A 90 -24.47 -9.31 -15.12
N ALA A 91 -25.34 -10.31 -15.01
CA ALA A 91 -26.66 -10.34 -15.62
C ALA A 91 -27.71 -9.40 -14.98
N GLY A 92 -27.32 -8.52 -14.08
CA GLY A 92 -28.21 -7.64 -13.30
C GLY A 92 -28.71 -6.38 -14.02
N GLY A 93 -28.42 -6.21 -15.30
CA GLY A 93 -28.86 -5.03 -16.07
C GLY A 93 -28.23 -3.73 -15.57
N THR A 94 -29.01 -2.64 -15.56
CA THR A 94 -28.54 -1.28 -15.21
C THR A 94 -27.87 -1.20 -13.85
N GLU A 95 -28.41 -1.87 -12.83
CA GLU A 95 -27.83 -1.88 -11.46
C GLU A 95 -26.46 -2.57 -11.43
N SER A 96 -26.31 -3.67 -12.18
CA SER A 96 -25.05 -4.37 -12.31
C SER A 96 -23.98 -3.52 -13.00
N ASN A 97 -24.36 -2.80 -14.06
CA ASN A 97 -23.49 -1.88 -14.77
C ASN A 97 -23.05 -0.71 -13.86
N ASP A 98 -23.96 -0.15 -13.07
CA ASP A 98 -23.65 0.93 -12.13
C ASP A 98 -22.69 0.44 -11.02
N TRP A 99 -22.95 -0.75 -10.49
CA TRP A 99 -22.06 -1.38 -9.50
C TRP A 99 -20.66 -1.62 -10.06
N ALA A 100 -20.53 -2.13 -11.28
CA ALA A 100 -19.25 -2.30 -11.95
C ALA A 100 -18.50 -0.95 -12.08
N GLY A 101 -19.20 0.11 -12.45
CA GLY A 101 -18.64 1.48 -12.48
C GLY A 101 -18.20 1.97 -11.10
N MET A 102 -18.91 1.64 -10.04
CA MET A 102 -18.51 1.95 -8.67
C MET A 102 -17.22 1.22 -8.29
N LEU A 103 -17.10 -0.07 -8.61
CA LEU A 103 -15.91 -0.87 -8.36
C LEU A 103 -14.70 -0.33 -9.14
N MET A 104 -14.87 0.02 -10.41
CA MET A 104 -13.80 0.63 -11.21
C MET A 104 -13.27 1.91 -10.55
N ARG A 105 -14.15 2.78 -10.08
CA ARG A 105 -13.77 4.01 -9.37
C ARG A 105 -13.05 3.70 -8.05
N MET A 106 -13.53 2.70 -7.31
CA MET A 106 -12.93 2.27 -6.03
C MET A 106 -11.49 1.79 -6.26
N TYR A 107 -11.28 0.86 -7.17
CA TYR A 107 -9.95 0.31 -7.46
C TYR A 107 -9.01 1.35 -8.05
N SER A 108 -9.49 2.21 -8.96
CA SER A 108 -8.68 3.30 -9.53
C SER A 108 -8.21 4.30 -8.46
N ARG A 109 -9.07 4.64 -7.50
CA ARG A 109 -8.71 5.52 -6.38
C ARG A 109 -7.72 4.85 -5.43
N TRP A 110 -7.97 3.59 -5.11
CA TRP A 110 -7.09 2.81 -4.26
C TRP A 110 -5.68 2.72 -4.87
N ALA A 111 -5.60 2.35 -6.13
CA ALA A 111 -4.31 2.21 -6.82
C ALA A 111 -3.53 3.53 -6.84
N ARG A 112 -4.17 4.66 -7.20
CA ARG A 112 -3.53 5.97 -7.19
C ARG A 112 -3.08 6.39 -5.78
N ALA A 113 -3.88 6.11 -4.76
CA ALA A 113 -3.53 6.40 -3.36
C ALA A 113 -2.31 5.59 -2.88
N HIS A 114 -2.05 4.44 -3.50
CA HIS A 114 -0.89 3.59 -3.23
C HIS A 114 0.28 3.80 -4.20
N GLY A 115 0.23 4.86 -5.01
CA GLY A 115 1.34 5.26 -5.90
C GLY A 115 1.41 4.49 -7.22
N TYR A 116 0.38 3.71 -7.57
CA TYR A 116 0.30 3.04 -8.87
C TYR A 116 -0.15 4.02 -9.96
N GLU A 117 0.46 3.89 -11.13
CA GLU A 117 -0.06 4.52 -12.35
C GLU A 117 -1.26 3.72 -12.86
N VAL A 118 -2.35 4.40 -13.18
CA VAL A 118 -3.59 3.76 -13.61
C VAL A 118 -3.95 4.25 -15.00
N THR A 119 -3.95 3.33 -15.95
CA THR A 119 -4.40 3.56 -17.33
C THR A 119 -5.67 2.75 -17.58
N ILE A 120 -6.68 3.38 -18.18
CA ILE A 120 -7.90 2.67 -18.61
C ILE A 120 -7.68 2.28 -20.08
N GLU A 121 -7.47 0.99 -20.31
CA GLU A 121 -7.20 0.44 -21.65
C GLU A 121 -8.47 0.34 -22.50
N ALA A 122 -9.58 -0.06 -21.88
CA ALA A 122 -10.88 -0.18 -22.52
C ALA A 122 -12.00 0.08 -21.51
N GLU A 123 -13.05 0.74 -21.97
CA GLU A 123 -14.26 0.97 -21.19
C GLU A 123 -15.48 0.87 -22.11
N GLU A 124 -16.38 -0.05 -21.82
CA GLU A 124 -17.67 -0.16 -22.51
C GLU A 124 -18.77 0.40 -21.62
N GLN A 125 -19.46 1.44 -22.10
CA GLN A 125 -20.53 2.09 -21.37
C GLN A 125 -21.76 1.19 -21.30
N GLY A 126 -22.43 1.15 -20.15
CA GLY A 126 -23.75 0.57 -20.00
C GLY A 126 -24.80 1.34 -20.79
N GLU A 127 -25.87 0.69 -21.18
CA GLU A 127 -26.93 1.32 -22.01
C GLU A 127 -27.62 2.51 -21.34
N GLN A 128 -27.77 2.50 -20.02
CA GLN A 128 -28.44 3.56 -19.25
C GLN A 128 -27.54 4.15 -18.15
N ALA A 129 -26.65 3.35 -17.56
CA ALA A 129 -25.72 3.77 -16.54
C ALA A 129 -24.56 2.78 -16.41
N GLY A 130 -23.45 3.24 -15.82
CA GLY A 130 -22.30 2.41 -15.46
C GLY A 130 -21.54 1.87 -16.65
N ILE A 131 -20.83 0.75 -16.44
CA ILE A 131 -20.01 0.05 -17.44
C ILE A 131 -20.43 -1.41 -17.56
N LYS A 132 -20.16 -2.00 -18.75
CA LYS A 132 -20.37 -3.42 -19.01
C LYS A 132 -19.17 -4.26 -18.61
#